data_afdf6725950c7ee539054ea1e53e91f6
#
_entry.id   afdf6725950c7ee539054ea1e53e91f6
#
_cell.length_a   1.000
_cell.length_b   1.000
_cell.length_c   1.000
_cell.angle_alpha   90.00
_cell.angle_beta   90.00
_cell.angle_gamma   90.00
#
_symmetry.space_group_name_H-M   'P 1'
#
loop_
_entity.id
_entity.type
_entity.pdbx_description
1 polymer ?
#
loop_
_entity_poly.entity_id
_entity_poly.type
_entity_poly.pdbx_seq_one_letter_code
_entity_poly.pdbx_strand_id
1 'polypeptide(L)'
;MFNANLIKAITLDLDDTLWPVWPTIYKAEDLMREFLQPHAPKTVDFFANKESIASLRKKLIQDNPHFAIDLNTLRKTSIHEVLSMHQEPLELVDPAFEVFIQARQQVDLFADSFDALKRLSSKYKIVALSNGNANVFGMEIGQFFHDAVSAVQAGVAKPDAKIFNLAIDKTGFQAHEILHVGDDAHLDAKA
;
A
#
# COMPACT_ATOMS: atom_id res chain seq x y z
N MET A 1 27.45 -9.48 -15.35
CA MET A 1 28.03 -9.08 -14.04
C MET A 1 27.42 -7.73 -13.65
N PHE A 2 26.80 -7.62 -12.49
CA PHE A 2 26.20 -6.36 -12.01
C PHE A 2 27.29 -5.27 -11.87
N ASN A 3 27.05 -4.10 -12.46
CA ASN A 3 27.99 -2.98 -12.37
C ASN A 3 27.31 -1.80 -11.63
N ALA A 4 27.57 -1.69 -10.34
CA ALA A 4 27.00 -0.66 -9.48
C ALA A 4 27.29 0.79 -9.98
N ASN A 5 28.36 1.01 -10.74
CA ASN A 5 28.72 2.32 -11.26
C ASN A 5 27.77 2.83 -12.36
N LEU A 6 26.95 1.94 -12.94
CA LEU A 6 25.95 2.31 -13.95
C LEU A 6 24.64 2.79 -13.31
N ILE A 7 24.39 2.47 -12.05
CA ILE A 7 23.12 2.78 -11.40
C ILE A 7 23.03 4.27 -11.10
N LYS A 8 21.93 4.89 -11.53
CA LYS A 8 21.59 6.30 -11.35
C LYS A 8 20.31 6.53 -10.55
N ALA A 9 19.41 5.54 -10.56
CA ALA A 9 18.17 5.58 -9.81
C ALA A 9 17.84 4.26 -9.15
N ILE A 10 16.95 4.31 -8.17
CA ILE A 10 16.42 3.16 -7.46
C ILE A 10 14.91 3.24 -7.50
N THR A 11 14.25 2.16 -7.92
CA THR A 11 12.83 1.96 -7.65
C THR A 11 12.71 1.08 -6.42
N LEU A 12 11.89 1.49 -5.46
CA LEU A 12 11.88 0.90 -4.12
C LEU A 12 10.45 0.53 -3.72
N ASP A 13 10.23 -0.73 -3.39
CA ASP A 13 9.00 -1.14 -2.74
C ASP A 13 8.90 -0.55 -1.33
N LEU A 14 7.71 -0.57 -0.75
CA LEU A 14 7.41 0.09 0.52
C LEU A 14 7.10 -0.92 1.63
N ASP A 15 5.96 -1.61 1.51
CA ASP A 15 5.43 -2.54 2.51
C ASP A 15 6.36 -3.77 2.62
N ASP A 16 6.71 -4.18 3.84
CA ASP A 16 7.66 -5.26 4.17
C ASP A 16 9.11 -5.03 3.65
N THR A 17 9.34 -3.94 2.90
CA THR A 17 10.67 -3.48 2.49
C THR A 17 11.21 -2.37 3.41
N LEU A 18 10.39 -1.37 3.76
CA LEU A 18 10.79 -0.26 4.64
C LEU A 18 10.18 -0.32 6.04
N TRP A 19 9.07 -1.03 6.20
CA TRP A 19 8.36 -1.27 7.47
C TRP A 19 7.54 -2.55 7.38
N PRO A 20 7.22 -3.21 8.51
CA PRO A 20 6.35 -4.37 8.51
C PRO A 20 4.89 -3.95 8.24
N VAL A 21 4.29 -4.50 7.16
CA VAL A 21 2.94 -4.08 6.74
C VAL A 21 1.85 -4.51 7.70
N TRP A 22 1.90 -5.75 8.19
CA TRP A 22 0.80 -6.32 8.98
C TRP A 22 0.55 -5.64 10.31
N PRO A 23 1.56 -5.28 11.13
CA PRO A 23 1.34 -4.50 12.35
C PRO A 23 0.63 -3.17 12.07
N THR A 24 1.02 -2.48 10.99
CA THR A 24 0.40 -1.22 10.57
C THR A 24 -1.06 -1.41 10.16
N ILE A 25 -1.36 -2.46 9.37
CA ILE A 25 -2.73 -2.78 8.96
C ILE A 25 -3.60 -3.15 10.16
N TYR A 26 -3.10 -3.99 11.07
CA TYR A 26 -3.86 -4.38 12.26
C TYR A 26 -4.18 -3.19 13.15
N LYS A 27 -3.22 -2.31 13.41
CA LYS A 27 -3.43 -1.07 14.16
C LYS A 27 -4.51 -0.20 13.51
N ALA A 28 -4.46 -0.04 12.19
CA ALA A 28 -5.44 0.75 11.45
C ALA A 28 -6.85 0.10 11.48
N GLU A 29 -6.94 -1.22 11.41
CA GLU A 29 -8.21 -1.95 11.54
C GLU A 29 -8.77 -1.87 12.97
N ASP A 30 -7.93 -1.89 14.00
CA ASP A 30 -8.34 -1.73 15.39
C ASP A 30 -8.94 -0.34 15.63
N LEU A 31 -8.26 0.72 15.19
CA LEU A 31 -8.74 2.09 15.33
C LEU A 31 -10.06 2.32 14.57
N MET A 32 -10.20 1.74 13.37
CA MET A 32 -11.48 1.77 12.63
C MET A 32 -12.60 1.08 13.42
N ARG A 33 -12.33 -0.08 14.03
CA ARG A 33 -13.32 -0.81 14.84
C ARG A 33 -13.68 -0.03 16.12
N GLU A 34 -12.71 0.58 16.77
CA GLU A 34 -12.95 1.45 17.94
C GLU A 34 -13.86 2.63 17.58
N PHE A 35 -13.63 3.26 16.41
CA PHE A 35 -14.49 4.32 15.89
C PHE A 35 -15.92 3.84 15.64
N LEU A 36 -16.09 2.65 15.05
CA LEU A 36 -17.40 2.09 14.71
C LEU A 36 -18.16 1.56 15.95
N GLN A 37 -17.47 1.14 17.01
CA GLN A 37 -18.06 0.43 18.16
C GLN A 37 -19.30 1.09 18.78
N PRO A 38 -19.36 2.42 18.99
CA PRO A 38 -20.52 3.06 19.58
C PRO A 38 -21.77 3.10 18.68
N HIS A 39 -21.59 2.96 17.36
CA HIS A 39 -22.63 3.23 16.37
C HIS A 39 -22.99 2.02 15.51
N ALA A 40 -22.08 1.06 15.37
CA ALA A 40 -22.22 -0.09 14.47
C ALA A 40 -21.58 -1.36 15.07
N PRO A 41 -22.06 -1.83 16.25
CA PRO A 41 -21.41 -2.95 16.97
C PRO A 41 -21.44 -4.26 16.20
N LYS A 42 -22.47 -4.55 15.40
CA LYS A 42 -22.55 -5.77 14.59
C LYS A 42 -21.52 -5.76 13.45
N THR A 43 -21.28 -4.59 12.86
CA THR A 43 -20.21 -4.38 11.87
C THR A 43 -18.84 -4.62 12.51
N VAL A 44 -18.62 -4.14 13.73
CA VAL A 44 -17.37 -4.41 14.48
C VAL A 44 -17.17 -5.90 14.70
N ASP A 45 -18.19 -6.63 15.16
CA ASP A 45 -18.13 -8.08 15.34
C ASP A 45 -17.80 -8.82 14.04
N PHE A 46 -18.36 -8.38 12.92
CA PHE A 46 -18.05 -8.94 11.61
C PHE A 46 -16.58 -8.70 11.22
N PHE A 47 -16.06 -7.48 11.39
CA PHE A 47 -14.67 -7.14 11.09
C PHE A 47 -13.67 -7.81 12.06
N ALA A 48 -14.07 -8.16 13.26
CA ALA A 48 -13.25 -8.94 14.19
C ALA A 48 -13.04 -10.39 13.73
N ASN A 49 -13.96 -10.92 12.91
CA ASN A 49 -13.86 -12.27 12.35
C ASN A 49 -13.03 -12.24 11.03
N LYS A 50 -11.77 -12.68 11.11
CA LYS A 50 -10.83 -12.67 9.98
C LYS A 50 -11.33 -13.49 8.78
N GLU A 51 -12.01 -14.60 9.01
CA GLU A 51 -12.52 -15.46 7.92
C GLU A 51 -13.69 -14.80 7.20
N SER A 52 -14.60 -14.18 7.94
CA SER A 52 -15.75 -13.46 7.37
C SER A 52 -15.31 -12.32 6.46
N ILE A 53 -14.40 -11.48 6.94
CA ILE A 53 -13.93 -10.33 6.14
C ILE A 53 -13.06 -10.77 4.95
N ALA A 54 -12.25 -11.83 5.10
CA ALA A 54 -11.48 -12.37 3.99
C ALA A 54 -12.40 -12.95 2.89
N SER A 55 -13.45 -13.68 3.29
CA SER A 55 -14.46 -14.23 2.37
C SER A 55 -15.23 -13.13 1.64
N LEU A 56 -15.64 -12.07 2.36
CA LEU A 56 -16.30 -10.92 1.75
C LEU A 56 -15.40 -10.23 0.72
N ARG A 57 -14.16 -9.90 1.10
CA ARG A 57 -13.20 -9.24 0.19
C ARG A 57 -12.90 -10.09 -1.04
N LYS A 58 -12.73 -11.41 -0.85
CA LYS A 58 -12.55 -12.34 -1.98
C LYS A 58 -13.73 -12.30 -2.96
N LYS A 59 -14.96 -12.32 -2.45
CA LYS A 59 -16.16 -12.19 -3.27
C LYS A 59 -16.21 -10.85 -4.01
N LEU A 60 -15.96 -9.74 -3.32
CA LEU A 60 -15.93 -8.41 -3.95
C LEU A 60 -14.91 -8.31 -5.08
N ILE A 61 -13.72 -8.91 -4.93
CA ILE A 61 -12.70 -8.96 -5.98
C ILE A 61 -13.14 -9.86 -7.14
N GLN A 62 -13.84 -10.99 -6.87
CA GLN A 62 -14.39 -11.84 -7.93
C GLN A 62 -15.46 -11.11 -8.75
N ASP A 63 -16.33 -10.33 -8.07
CA ASP A 63 -17.40 -9.57 -8.72
C ASP A 63 -16.86 -8.32 -9.45
N ASN A 64 -15.76 -7.75 -8.96
CA ASN A 64 -15.05 -6.63 -9.58
C ASN A 64 -13.53 -6.80 -9.47
N PRO A 65 -12.85 -7.37 -10.48
CA PRO A 65 -11.42 -7.64 -10.45
C PRO A 65 -10.53 -6.40 -10.24
N HIS A 66 -11.02 -5.20 -10.56
CA HIS A 66 -10.29 -3.95 -10.31
C HIS A 66 -10.01 -3.72 -8.82
N PHE A 67 -10.82 -4.26 -7.93
CA PHE A 67 -10.59 -4.16 -6.48
C PHE A 67 -9.31 -4.86 -6.00
N ALA A 68 -8.73 -5.75 -6.81
CA ALA A 68 -7.44 -6.36 -6.50
C ALA A 68 -6.29 -5.34 -6.50
N ILE A 69 -6.43 -4.24 -7.23
CA ILE A 69 -5.44 -3.15 -7.31
C ILE A 69 -5.90 -1.88 -6.59
N ASP A 70 -7.20 -1.62 -6.48
CA ASP A 70 -7.76 -0.49 -5.74
C ASP A 70 -8.21 -0.92 -4.34
N LEU A 71 -7.21 -1.06 -3.45
CA LEU A 71 -7.43 -1.50 -2.07
C LEU A 71 -8.24 -0.48 -1.25
N ASN A 72 -8.24 0.80 -1.62
CA ASN A 72 -9.04 1.83 -0.95
C ASN A 72 -10.52 1.63 -1.26
N THR A 73 -10.87 1.46 -2.52
CA THR A 73 -12.24 1.19 -2.93
C THR A 73 -12.72 -0.15 -2.40
N LEU A 74 -11.89 -1.20 -2.43
CA LEU A 74 -12.22 -2.50 -1.82
C LEU A 74 -12.57 -2.35 -0.34
N ARG A 75 -11.80 -1.56 0.42
CA ARG A 75 -12.05 -1.37 1.86
C ARG A 75 -13.32 -0.58 2.11
N LYS A 76 -13.52 0.55 1.42
CA LYS A 76 -14.78 1.34 1.50
C LYS A 76 -16.00 0.49 1.18
N THR A 77 -15.95 -0.27 0.08
CA THR A 77 -17.02 -1.19 -0.30
C THR A 77 -17.24 -2.27 0.76
N SER A 78 -16.16 -2.82 1.35
CA SER A 78 -16.29 -3.80 2.43
C SER A 78 -17.01 -3.21 3.66
N ILE A 79 -16.70 -1.97 4.05
CA ILE A 79 -17.36 -1.28 5.16
C ILE A 79 -18.86 -1.07 4.82
N HIS A 80 -19.14 -0.57 3.62
CA HIS A 80 -20.51 -0.34 3.15
C HIS A 80 -21.36 -1.62 3.17
N GLU A 81 -20.84 -2.72 2.61
CA GLU A 81 -21.56 -4.00 2.54
C GLU A 81 -21.89 -4.55 3.94
N VAL A 82 -20.93 -4.45 4.88
CA VAL A 82 -21.16 -4.96 6.24
C VAL A 82 -22.16 -4.10 7.01
N LEU A 83 -22.06 -2.77 6.93
CA LEU A 83 -23.05 -1.86 7.50
C LEU A 83 -24.46 -2.10 6.92
N SER A 84 -24.56 -2.25 5.61
CA SER A 84 -25.82 -2.56 4.90
C SER A 84 -26.40 -3.90 5.33
N MET A 85 -25.57 -4.95 5.41
CA MET A 85 -25.98 -6.29 5.86
C MET A 85 -26.62 -6.26 7.26
N HIS A 86 -26.10 -5.44 8.14
CA HIS A 86 -26.55 -5.33 9.52
C HIS A 86 -27.58 -4.21 9.75
N GLN A 87 -27.97 -3.47 8.70
CA GLN A 87 -28.89 -2.32 8.76
C GLN A 87 -28.39 -1.24 9.73
N GLU A 88 -27.08 -1.03 9.75
CA GLU A 88 -26.39 0.00 10.52
C GLU A 88 -26.13 1.24 9.66
N PRO A 89 -25.84 2.42 10.24
CA PRO A 89 -25.79 3.69 9.51
C PRO A 89 -24.74 3.74 8.43
N LEU A 90 -25.13 3.94 7.16
CA LEU A 90 -24.22 3.96 6.00
C LEU A 90 -23.38 5.25 5.92
N GLU A 91 -23.77 6.31 6.58
CA GLU A 91 -22.98 7.55 6.71
C GLU A 91 -21.64 7.34 7.45
N LEU A 92 -21.47 6.19 8.11
CA LEU A 92 -20.23 5.81 8.77
C LEU A 92 -19.14 5.31 7.81
N VAL A 93 -19.46 5.01 6.54
CA VAL A 93 -18.50 4.44 5.58
C VAL A 93 -17.27 5.32 5.41
N ASP A 94 -17.48 6.59 5.02
CA ASP A 94 -16.36 7.50 4.77
C ASP A 94 -15.59 7.87 6.04
N PRO A 95 -16.24 8.21 7.18
CA PRO A 95 -15.50 8.46 8.41
C PRO A 95 -14.69 7.25 8.91
N ALA A 96 -15.25 6.03 8.86
CA ALA A 96 -14.54 4.83 9.26
C ALA A 96 -13.33 4.54 8.35
N PHE A 97 -13.50 4.73 7.05
CA PHE A 97 -12.39 4.62 6.10
C PHE A 97 -11.31 5.68 6.36
N GLU A 98 -11.70 6.92 6.68
CA GLU A 98 -10.75 8.00 6.98
C GLU A 98 -9.89 7.67 8.20
N VAL A 99 -10.49 7.17 9.28
CA VAL A 99 -9.76 6.68 10.45
C VAL A 99 -8.74 5.61 10.06
N PHE A 100 -9.17 4.63 9.25
CA PHE A 100 -8.28 3.58 8.77
C PHE A 100 -7.11 4.14 7.96
N ILE A 101 -7.38 4.99 6.95
CA ILE A 101 -6.34 5.44 6.01
C ILE A 101 -5.34 6.38 6.67
N GLN A 102 -5.77 7.20 7.62
CA GLN A 102 -4.87 8.03 8.41
C GLN A 102 -3.93 7.18 9.29
N ALA A 103 -4.47 6.16 9.96
CA ALA A 103 -3.66 5.24 10.76
C ALA A 103 -2.69 4.41 9.88
N ARG A 104 -3.11 4.03 8.67
CA ARG A 104 -2.29 3.31 7.68
C ARG A 104 -1.05 4.09 7.24
N GLN A 105 -1.07 5.42 7.35
CA GLN A 105 0.11 6.26 7.05
C GLN A 105 1.10 6.35 8.23
N GLN A 106 0.75 5.85 9.41
CA GLN A 106 1.60 5.85 10.59
C GLN A 106 2.38 4.53 10.67
N VAL A 107 3.51 4.48 10.01
CA VAL A 107 4.35 3.28 9.90
C VAL A 107 5.51 3.30 10.89
N ASP A 108 5.86 2.14 11.42
CA ASP A 108 7.07 1.94 12.23
C ASP A 108 8.16 1.36 11.31
N LEU A 109 9.12 2.21 10.90
CA LEU A 109 10.18 1.81 9.99
C LEU A 109 11.07 0.72 10.57
N PHE A 110 11.65 -0.14 9.73
CA PHE A 110 12.80 -0.96 10.15
C PHE A 110 13.95 -0.05 10.59
N ALA A 111 14.75 -0.54 11.53
CA ALA A 111 15.75 0.27 12.24
C ALA A 111 16.78 0.96 11.34
N ASP A 112 17.05 0.40 10.17
CA ASP A 112 18.02 0.91 9.20
C ASP A 112 17.39 1.68 8.01
N SER A 113 16.05 1.63 7.85
CA SER A 113 15.35 2.19 6.67
C SER A 113 15.57 3.69 6.51
N PHE A 114 15.45 4.47 7.60
CA PHE A 114 15.62 5.92 7.53
C PHE A 114 17.03 6.32 7.11
N ASP A 115 18.04 5.74 7.75
CA ASP A 115 19.44 6.03 7.44
C ASP A 115 19.85 5.52 6.05
N ALA A 116 19.31 4.38 5.62
CA ALA A 116 19.51 3.86 4.27
C ALA A 116 18.92 4.83 3.22
N LEU A 117 17.67 5.26 3.38
CA LEU A 117 17.02 6.22 2.49
C LEU A 117 17.80 7.54 2.41
N LYS A 118 18.23 8.08 3.55
CA LYS A 118 19.03 9.30 3.61
C LYS A 118 20.34 9.19 2.83
N ARG A 119 21.04 8.06 2.95
CA ARG A 119 22.29 7.82 2.20
C ARG A 119 22.05 7.59 0.71
N LEU A 120 20.99 6.84 0.36
CA LEU A 120 20.69 6.54 -1.02
C LEU A 120 20.18 7.78 -1.77
N SER A 121 19.30 8.58 -1.18
CA SER A 121 18.76 9.80 -1.80
C SER A 121 19.81 10.85 -2.10
N SER A 122 20.95 10.84 -1.37
CA SER A 122 22.07 11.73 -1.67
C SER A 122 22.84 11.37 -2.95
N LYS A 123 22.63 10.17 -3.51
CA LYS A 123 23.38 9.65 -4.66
C LYS A 123 22.49 9.25 -5.83
N TYR A 124 21.27 8.84 -5.57
CA TYR A 124 20.35 8.27 -6.53
C TYR A 124 19.00 8.95 -6.47
N LYS A 125 18.33 9.06 -7.60
CA LYS A 125 16.89 9.34 -7.59
C LYS A 125 16.16 8.11 -7.05
N ILE A 126 15.25 8.29 -6.08
CA ILE A 126 14.44 7.20 -5.53
C ILE A 126 13.00 7.40 -5.95
N VAL A 127 12.39 6.39 -6.55
CA VAL A 127 10.97 6.34 -6.90
C VAL A 127 10.32 5.19 -6.14
N ALA A 128 9.26 5.46 -5.37
CA ALA A 128 8.49 4.41 -4.72
C ALA A 128 7.69 3.61 -5.76
N LEU A 129 7.59 2.30 -5.60
CA LEU A 129 6.86 1.40 -6.49
C LEU A 129 6.12 0.34 -5.69
N SER A 130 4.84 0.57 -5.40
CA SER A 130 4.08 -0.27 -4.47
C SER A 130 2.75 -0.76 -5.04
N ASN A 131 2.39 -2.02 -4.70
CA ASN A 131 1.05 -2.56 -4.88
C ASN A 131 0.08 -2.11 -3.77
N GLY A 132 0.61 -1.54 -2.69
CA GLY A 132 -0.15 -1.05 -1.54
C GLY A 132 -0.78 0.33 -1.75
N ASN A 133 -1.40 0.82 -0.68
CA ASN A 133 -2.08 2.11 -0.64
C ASN A 133 -1.41 3.13 0.30
N ALA A 134 -0.15 2.91 0.67
CA ALA A 134 0.64 3.88 1.45
C ALA A 134 0.95 5.11 0.60
N ASN A 135 0.72 6.30 1.17
CA ASN A 135 1.13 7.56 0.58
C ASN A 135 2.46 8.01 1.18
N VAL A 136 3.56 7.64 0.54
CA VAL A 136 4.91 7.95 1.05
C VAL A 136 5.13 9.44 1.27
N PHE A 137 4.53 10.32 0.47
CA PHE A 137 4.69 11.78 0.62
C PHE A 137 3.95 12.37 1.83
N GLY A 138 3.03 11.62 2.44
CA GLY A 138 2.41 11.97 3.70
C GLY A 138 3.24 11.57 4.94
N MET A 139 4.41 10.94 4.74
CA MET A 139 5.30 10.44 5.80
C MET A 139 6.60 11.24 5.87
N GLU A 140 7.30 11.18 7.00
CA GLU A 140 8.61 11.83 7.17
C GLU A 140 9.62 11.41 6.10
N ILE A 141 9.62 10.14 5.72
CA ILE A 141 10.51 9.60 4.69
C ILE A 141 10.20 10.09 3.28
N GLY A 142 9.05 10.72 3.05
CA GLY A 142 8.65 11.25 1.75
C GLY A 142 9.66 12.23 1.15
N GLN A 143 10.42 12.94 1.99
CA GLN A 143 11.49 13.85 1.59
C GLN A 143 12.62 13.16 0.80
N PHE A 144 12.78 11.85 0.91
CA PHE A 144 13.82 11.07 0.22
C PHE A 144 13.39 10.58 -1.16
N PHE A 145 12.09 10.63 -1.46
CA PHE A 145 11.54 10.16 -2.72
C PHE A 145 11.36 11.28 -3.73
N HIS A 146 11.74 11.00 -4.96
CA HIS A 146 11.57 11.91 -6.09
C HIS A 146 10.15 11.81 -6.67
N ASP A 147 9.60 10.60 -6.74
CA ASP A 147 8.25 10.32 -7.24
C ASP A 147 7.75 8.99 -6.63
N ALA A 148 6.49 8.65 -6.90
CA ALA A 148 5.87 7.39 -6.47
C ALA A 148 4.95 6.85 -7.57
N VAL A 149 4.89 5.53 -7.69
CA VAL A 149 3.98 4.80 -8.57
C VAL A 149 3.25 3.74 -7.75
N SER A 150 1.92 3.74 -7.85
CA SER A 150 1.06 2.73 -7.24
C SER A 150 0.36 1.87 -8.30
N ALA A 151 -0.12 0.70 -7.88
CA ALA A 151 -0.93 -0.18 -8.72
C ALA A 151 -2.16 0.53 -9.30
N VAL A 152 -2.82 1.40 -8.52
CA VAL A 152 -3.96 2.21 -8.97
C VAL A 152 -3.57 3.15 -10.11
N GLN A 153 -2.45 3.87 -9.97
CA GLN A 153 -1.97 4.78 -11.03
C GLN A 153 -1.59 4.04 -12.30
N ALA A 154 -0.97 2.87 -12.19
CA ALA A 154 -0.59 2.05 -13.33
C ALA A 154 -1.77 1.32 -13.99
N GLY A 155 -2.86 1.10 -13.23
CA GLY A 155 -3.98 0.24 -13.61
C GLY A 155 -3.64 -1.26 -13.61
N VAL A 156 -2.46 -1.61 -13.08
CA VAL A 156 -1.94 -2.99 -12.93
C VAL A 156 -1.02 -3.04 -11.69
N ALA A 157 -0.84 -4.24 -11.13
CA ALA A 157 0.06 -4.48 -9.99
C ALA A 157 1.36 -5.14 -10.42
N LYS A 158 2.43 -5.00 -9.64
CA LYS A 158 3.62 -5.86 -9.76
C LYS A 158 3.19 -7.34 -9.73
N PRO A 159 3.72 -8.22 -10.55
CA PRO A 159 4.91 -8.09 -11.39
C PRO A 159 4.62 -7.69 -12.85
N ASP A 160 3.50 -7.04 -13.18
CA ASP A 160 3.23 -6.60 -14.55
C ASP A 160 4.26 -5.54 -14.99
N ALA A 161 4.88 -5.74 -16.16
CA ALA A 161 5.91 -4.85 -16.69
C ALA A 161 5.45 -3.39 -16.86
N LYS A 162 4.15 -3.14 -17.03
CA LYS A 162 3.61 -1.79 -17.21
C LYS A 162 3.85 -0.90 -16.00
N ILE A 163 3.73 -1.44 -14.76
CA ILE A 163 3.96 -0.64 -13.54
C ILE A 163 5.46 -0.29 -13.39
N PHE A 164 6.36 -1.22 -13.76
CA PHE A 164 7.81 -0.96 -13.78
C PHE A 164 8.18 0.07 -14.82
N ASN A 165 7.63 -0.03 -16.05
CA ASN A 165 7.87 0.96 -17.09
C ASN A 165 7.44 2.37 -16.68
N LEU A 166 6.29 2.49 -16.00
CA LEU A 166 5.85 3.77 -15.45
C LEU A 166 6.83 4.32 -14.40
N ALA A 167 7.38 3.45 -13.54
CA ALA A 167 8.38 3.86 -12.56
C ALA A 167 9.71 4.25 -13.22
N ILE A 168 10.14 3.54 -14.27
CA ILE A 168 11.31 3.88 -15.09
C ILE A 168 11.16 5.29 -15.69
N ASP A 169 10.02 5.58 -16.32
CA ASP A 169 9.72 6.91 -16.88
C ASP A 169 9.83 8.02 -15.83
N LYS A 170 9.36 7.77 -14.61
CA LYS A 170 9.47 8.71 -13.48
C LYS A 170 10.91 8.98 -13.06
N THR A 171 11.82 8.02 -13.23
CA THR A 171 13.24 8.24 -12.92
C THR A 171 13.92 9.14 -13.97
N GLY A 172 13.51 9.07 -15.23
CA GLY A 172 14.14 9.72 -16.38
C GLY A 172 15.43 9.05 -16.84
N PHE A 173 15.70 7.80 -16.40
CA PHE A 173 16.87 7.00 -16.79
C PHE A 173 16.46 5.74 -17.55
N GLN A 174 17.42 5.06 -18.17
CA GLN A 174 17.18 3.80 -18.87
C GLN A 174 17.08 2.63 -17.88
N ALA A 175 16.33 1.59 -18.22
CA ALA A 175 16.13 0.43 -17.34
C ALA A 175 17.42 -0.18 -16.76
N HIS A 176 18.49 -0.25 -17.59
CA HIS A 176 19.79 -0.80 -17.17
C HIS A 176 20.58 0.11 -16.20
N GLU A 177 20.12 1.35 -15.98
CA GLU A 177 20.67 2.34 -15.04
C GLU A 177 19.87 2.38 -13.72
N ILE A 178 18.86 1.52 -13.57
CA ILE A 178 17.94 1.51 -12.42
C ILE A 178 18.08 0.19 -11.69
N LEU A 179 18.14 0.24 -10.37
CA LEU A 179 18.06 -0.91 -9.50
C LEU A 179 16.67 -0.93 -8.86
N HIS A 180 15.94 -2.03 -9.00
CA HIS A 180 14.74 -2.26 -8.20
C HIS A 180 15.09 -3.00 -6.91
N VAL A 181 14.48 -2.60 -5.79
CA VAL A 181 14.68 -3.21 -4.46
C VAL A 181 13.29 -3.46 -3.85
N GLY A 182 13.06 -4.67 -3.41
CA GLY A 182 11.83 -5.10 -2.74
C GLY A 182 12.06 -6.42 -2.01
N ASP A 183 11.07 -6.86 -1.22
CA ASP A 183 11.15 -8.06 -0.36
C ASP A 183 10.60 -9.32 -1.04
N ASP A 184 9.72 -9.19 -2.02
CA ASP A 184 9.05 -10.33 -2.66
C ASP A 184 9.76 -10.76 -3.95
N ALA A 185 10.34 -11.97 -3.94
CA ALA A 185 11.06 -12.52 -5.09
C ALA A 185 10.19 -12.70 -6.34
N HIS A 186 8.87 -12.82 -6.22
CA HIS A 186 7.97 -12.96 -7.37
C HIS A 186 7.52 -11.59 -7.90
N LEU A 187 7.17 -10.69 -6.99
CA LEU A 187 6.66 -9.36 -7.37
C LEU A 187 7.77 -8.40 -7.80
N ASP A 188 8.97 -8.53 -7.21
CA ASP A 188 10.04 -7.54 -7.36
C ASP A 188 11.23 -8.03 -8.21
N ALA A 189 11.50 -9.35 -8.28
CA ALA A 189 12.69 -9.85 -8.95
C ALA A 189 12.43 -10.57 -10.30
N LYS A 190 11.18 -10.94 -10.61
CA LYS A 190 10.82 -11.67 -11.85
C LYS A 190 10.07 -10.84 -12.88
N ALA A 191 9.99 -9.53 -12.67
CA ALA A 191 9.29 -8.61 -13.56
C ALA A 191 10.10 -8.25 -14.80
#